data_78c593db88ad0611229b0000e2735d86
#
_entry.id   78c593db88ad0611229b0000e2735d86
#
_cell.length_a   1.000
_cell.length_b   1.000
_cell.length_c   1.000
_cell.angle_alpha   90.00
_cell.angle_beta   90.00
_cell.angle_gamma   90.00
#
_symmetry.space_group_name_H-M   'P 1'
#
loop_
_entity.id
_entity.type
_entity.pdbx_description
1 polymer ?
#
loop_
_entity_poly.entity_id
_entity_poly.type
_entity_poly.pdbx_seq_one_letter_code
_entity_poly.pdbx_strand_id
1 'polypeptide(L)'
;MGGVPENRHVSGPRILVVDNYDSFVFNLVQYLAQLGADVTVVRNDAVTPADALSYDGVLLSPGPGTPADAGACIPIVRECAGKTPIFGVCLGHQAIAEAYGATVRQAPELLHGKTSQVVHDGHGVLAGLPNPFTATRYHSLAVDPATIPDLLEVTGATESGVIMALTHRADKAEGAQA
;
A
#
# COMPACT_ATOMS: atom_id res chain seq x y z
N MET A 1 1.34 48.59 5.57
CA MET A 1 1.67 47.73 4.43
C MET A 1 1.57 46.30 4.89
N GLY A 2 0.47 45.68 4.61
CA GLY A 2 0.26 44.27 4.91
C GLY A 2 0.99 43.41 3.89
N GLY A 3 2.07 42.74 4.29
CA GLY A 3 2.65 41.69 3.51
C GLY A 3 1.65 40.55 3.43
N VAL A 4 1.30 40.14 2.23
CA VAL A 4 0.59 38.90 1.96
C VAL A 4 1.46 37.78 2.56
N PRO A 5 0.93 36.89 3.42
CA PRO A 5 1.73 35.79 3.89
C PRO A 5 2.16 34.97 2.68
N GLU A 6 3.47 34.95 2.42
CA GLU A 6 4.04 34.03 1.46
C GLU A 6 3.54 32.64 1.78
N ASN A 7 2.85 32.04 0.83
CA ASN A 7 2.50 30.62 0.87
C ASN A 7 3.78 29.86 1.18
N ARG A 8 3.93 29.41 2.41
CA ARG A 8 4.99 28.46 2.73
C ARG A 8 4.70 27.22 1.93
N HIS A 9 5.38 27.09 0.79
CA HIS A 9 5.39 25.84 0.06
C HIS A 9 5.83 24.77 1.05
N VAL A 10 4.95 23.79 1.31
CA VAL A 10 5.32 22.60 2.07
C VAL A 10 6.47 21.96 1.31
N SER A 11 7.68 21.96 1.90
CA SER A 11 8.91 21.48 1.24
C SER A 11 9.07 19.96 1.30
N GLY A 12 8.03 19.23 1.69
CA GLY A 12 8.05 17.78 1.79
C GLY A 12 7.78 17.08 0.46
N PRO A 13 7.98 15.76 0.40
CA PRO A 13 7.70 14.98 -0.79
C PRO A 13 6.21 15.05 -1.15
N ARG A 14 5.94 15.08 -2.44
CA ARG A 14 4.58 15.05 -2.98
C ARG A 14 4.10 13.62 -3.08
N ILE A 15 3.10 13.28 -2.30
CA ILE A 15 2.53 11.91 -2.24
C ILE A 15 1.12 11.91 -2.80
N LEU A 16 0.89 11.04 -3.77
CA LEU A 16 -0.44 10.72 -4.25
C LEU A 16 -1.02 9.60 -3.42
N VAL A 17 -2.18 9.81 -2.82
CA VAL A 17 -2.99 8.76 -2.21
C VAL A 17 -4.12 8.41 -3.17
N VAL A 18 -4.11 7.18 -3.67
CA VAL A 18 -5.19 6.64 -4.48
C VAL A 18 -6.23 6.09 -3.53
N ASP A 19 -7.38 6.76 -3.49
CA ASP A 19 -8.50 6.39 -2.61
C ASP A 19 -9.34 5.29 -3.26
N ASN A 20 -9.37 4.13 -2.64
CA ASN A 20 -10.17 2.98 -3.04
C ASN A 20 -11.57 2.98 -2.40
N TYR A 21 -12.15 4.17 -2.17
CA TYR A 21 -13.46 4.34 -1.54
C TYR A 21 -13.49 3.77 -0.11
N ASP A 22 -12.44 4.09 0.64
CA ASP A 22 -12.22 3.58 1.99
C ASP A 22 -12.39 4.69 3.04
N SER A 23 -13.10 4.36 4.12
CA SER A 23 -13.29 5.30 5.25
C SER A 23 -12.02 5.58 6.05
N PHE A 24 -11.01 4.73 5.94
CA PHE A 24 -9.73 4.87 6.67
C PHE A 24 -8.71 5.76 5.93
N VAL A 25 -8.99 6.17 4.70
CA VAL A 25 -8.04 6.94 3.87
C VAL A 25 -7.58 8.23 4.55
N PHE A 26 -8.47 8.93 5.24
CA PHE A 26 -8.13 10.19 5.91
C PHE A 26 -7.16 10.01 7.07
N ASN A 27 -7.19 8.88 7.77
CA ASN A 27 -6.20 8.55 8.79
C ASN A 27 -4.81 8.39 8.19
N LEU A 28 -4.71 7.71 7.04
CA LEU A 28 -3.45 7.57 6.31
C LEU A 28 -2.94 8.92 5.82
N VAL A 29 -3.82 9.78 5.31
CA VAL A 29 -3.48 11.14 4.88
C VAL A 29 -2.92 11.95 6.05
N GLN A 30 -3.54 11.87 7.23
CA GLN A 30 -3.05 12.56 8.43
C GLN A 30 -1.66 12.07 8.85
N TYR A 31 -1.41 10.77 8.83
CA TYR A 31 -0.09 10.22 9.16
C TYR A 31 0.99 10.71 8.18
N LEU A 32 0.69 10.72 6.89
CA LEU A 32 1.62 11.24 5.88
C LEU A 32 1.89 12.72 6.08
N ALA A 33 0.85 13.52 6.35
CA ALA A 33 0.99 14.95 6.61
C ALA A 33 1.83 15.23 7.87
N GLN A 34 1.64 14.46 8.93
CA GLN A 34 2.45 14.55 10.16
C GLN A 34 3.93 14.23 9.90
N LEU A 35 4.21 13.37 8.94
CA LEU A 35 5.58 13.05 8.50
C LEU A 35 6.17 14.11 7.55
N GLY A 36 5.43 15.16 7.24
CA GLY A 36 5.89 16.26 6.41
C GLY A 36 5.60 16.13 4.91
N ALA A 37 4.78 15.17 4.50
CA ALA A 37 4.42 15.01 3.10
C ALA A 37 3.38 16.05 2.65
N ASP A 38 3.47 16.44 1.39
CA ASP A 38 2.43 17.18 0.67
C ASP A 38 1.52 16.14 -0.02
N VAL A 39 0.32 15.95 0.51
CA VAL A 39 -0.57 14.85 0.14
C VAL A 39 -1.69 15.33 -0.76
N THR A 40 -1.87 14.63 -1.89
CA THR A 40 -3.03 14.78 -2.78
C THR A 40 -3.81 13.47 -2.79
N VAL A 41 -5.12 13.54 -2.58
CA VAL A 41 -6.01 12.38 -2.59
C VAL A 41 -6.83 12.40 -3.86
N VAL A 42 -6.80 11.31 -4.62
CA VAL A 42 -7.62 11.14 -5.83
C VAL A 42 -8.24 9.74 -5.81
N ARG A 43 -9.51 9.63 -6.14
CA ARG A 43 -10.18 8.33 -6.20
C ARG A 43 -9.64 7.46 -7.33
N ASN A 44 -9.71 6.15 -7.15
CA ASN A 44 -9.11 5.18 -8.07
C ASN A 44 -9.66 5.24 -9.49
N ASP A 45 -10.86 5.74 -9.68
CA ASP A 45 -11.52 5.93 -10.98
C ASP A 45 -11.33 7.34 -11.58
N ALA A 46 -10.63 8.21 -10.89
CA ALA A 46 -10.36 9.59 -11.30
C ALA A 46 -8.86 9.89 -11.48
N VAL A 47 -8.01 8.88 -11.47
CA VAL A 47 -6.55 8.99 -11.60
C VAL A 47 -6.05 8.07 -12.71
N THR A 48 -4.96 8.45 -13.36
CA THR A 48 -4.29 7.65 -14.39
C THR A 48 -2.85 7.33 -13.97
N PRO A 49 -2.21 6.31 -14.56
CA PRO A 49 -0.78 6.08 -14.34
C PRO A 49 0.10 7.28 -14.69
N ALA A 50 -0.25 8.02 -15.73
CA ALA A 50 0.48 9.24 -16.11
C ALA A 50 0.43 10.30 -15.01
N ASP A 51 -0.73 10.46 -14.34
CA ASP A 51 -0.86 11.37 -13.20
C ASP A 51 0.06 10.93 -12.05
N ALA A 52 0.12 9.64 -11.77
CA ALA A 52 0.93 9.08 -10.69
C ALA A 52 2.43 9.34 -10.87
N LEU A 53 2.92 9.36 -12.10
CA LEU A 53 4.33 9.61 -12.40
C LEU A 53 4.79 11.03 -12.03
N SER A 54 3.89 11.97 -11.83
CA SER A 54 4.23 13.34 -11.43
C SER A 54 4.47 13.52 -9.94
N TYR A 55 4.28 12.48 -9.14
CA TYR A 55 4.46 12.49 -7.68
C TYR A 55 5.77 11.82 -7.29
N ASP A 56 6.26 12.15 -6.09
CA ASP A 56 7.46 11.54 -5.51
C ASP A 56 7.21 10.13 -4.96
N GLY A 57 5.97 9.83 -4.64
CA GLY A 57 5.55 8.52 -4.20
C GLY A 57 4.03 8.36 -4.30
N VAL A 58 3.59 7.11 -4.30
CA VAL A 58 2.17 6.73 -4.40
C VAL A 58 1.81 5.78 -3.28
N LEU A 59 0.72 6.06 -2.59
CA LEU A 59 0.09 5.14 -1.64
C LEU A 59 -1.24 4.66 -2.21
N LEU A 60 -1.39 3.35 -2.32
CA LEU A 60 -2.64 2.70 -2.70
C LEU A 60 -3.39 2.31 -1.43
N SER A 61 -4.56 2.89 -1.21
CA SER A 61 -5.29 2.75 0.05
C SER A 61 -5.96 1.38 0.21
N PRO A 62 -6.37 1.03 1.45
CA PRO A 62 -7.37 0.00 1.64
C PRO A 62 -8.64 0.30 0.87
N GLY A 63 -9.54 -0.67 0.76
CA GLY A 63 -10.84 -0.48 0.16
C GLY A 63 -11.61 -1.79 0.04
N PRO A 64 -12.89 -1.70 -0.32
CA PRO A 64 -13.74 -2.87 -0.51
C PRO A 64 -13.47 -3.56 -1.85
N GLY A 65 -13.93 -4.81 -1.97
CA GLY A 65 -13.89 -5.57 -3.21
C GLY A 65 -12.54 -6.22 -3.49
N THR A 66 -12.28 -6.45 -4.75
CA THR A 66 -11.06 -7.11 -5.25
C THR A 66 -10.12 -6.11 -5.91
N PRO A 67 -8.82 -6.43 -6.04
CA PRO A 67 -7.87 -5.56 -6.73
C PRO A 67 -8.26 -5.27 -8.18
N ALA A 68 -8.87 -6.22 -8.87
CA ALA A 68 -9.33 -6.04 -10.25
C ALA A 68 -10.41 -4.94 -10.36
N ASP A 69 -11.19 -4.74 -9.30
CA ASP A 69 -12.25 -3.73 -9.22
C ASP A 69 -11.76 -2.38 -8.67
N ALA A 70 -10.47 -2.26 -8.38
CA ALA A 70 -9.88 -1.07 -7.77
C ALA A 70 -9.39 -0.02 -8.78
N GLY A 71 -10.12 0.18 -9.86
CA GLY A 71 -9.85 1.23 -10.85
C GLY A 71 -8.43 1.20 -11.40
N ALA A 72 -7.67 2.27 -11.23
CA ALA A 72 -6.33 2.44 -11.77
C ALA A 72 -5.22 1.79 -10.95
N CYS A 73 -5.49 1.11 -9.83
CA CYS A 73 -4.44 0.58 -8.94
C CYS A 73 -3.48 -0.37 -9.65
N ILE A 74 -3.96 -1.41 -10.30
CA ILE A 74 -3.11 -2.37 -11.02
C ILE A 74 -2.36 -1.70 -12.18
N PRO A 75 -3.00 -0.90 -13.06
CA PRO A 75 -2.29 -0.15 -14.09
C PRO A 75 -1.20 0.77 -13.55
N ILE A 76 -1.44 1.46 -12.44
CA ILE A 76 -0.43 2.31 -11.79
C ILE A 76 0.80 1.48 -11.39
N VAL A 77 0.61 0.33 -10.76
CA VAL A 77 1.74 -0.52 -10.39
C VAL A 77 2.52 -0.97 -11.63
N ARG A 78 1.82 -1.45 -12.65
CA ARG A 78 2.46 -1.96 -13.89
C ARG A 78 3.26 -0.89 -14.63
N GLU A 79 2.78 0.33 -14.67
CA GLU A 79 3.37 1.40 -15.48
C GLU A 79 4.32 2.30 -14.69
N CYS A 80 4.13 2.42 -13.38
CA CYS A 80 4.90 3.35 -12.53
C CYS A 80 5.97 2.67 -11.67
N ALA A 81 5.87 1.37 -11.43
CA ALA A 81 6.86 0.65 -10.62
C ALA A 81 8.25 0.76 -11.26
N GLY A 82 9.27 0.97 -10.43
CA GLY A 82 10.62 1.27 -10.90
C GLY A 82 10.88 2.73 -11.29
N LYS A 83 9.84 3.53 -11.44
CA LYS A 83 9.92 4.98 -11.75
C LYS A 83 9.50 5.83 -10.57
N THR A 84 8.47 5.40 -9.84
CA THR A 84 7.94 6.08 -8.65
C THR A 84 7.76 5.04 -7.55
N PRO A 85 8.23 5.30 -6.31
CA PRO A 85 7.98 4.39 -5.19
C PRO A 85 6.48 4.22 -4.93
N ILE A 86 6.05 2.97 -4.70
CA ILE A 86 4.65 2.61 -4.45
C ILE A 86 4.55 1.82 -3.15
N PHE A 87 3.63 2.22 -2.29
CA PHE A 87 3.24 1.48 -1.10
C PHE A 87 1.76 1.18 -1.13
N GLY A 88 1.40 -0.08 -0.96
CA GLY A 88 0.00 -0.52 -0.93
C GLY A 88 -0.41 -1.07 0.43
N VAL A 89 -1.59 -0.70 0.89
CA VAL A 89 -2.18 -1.17 2.15
C VAL A 89 -3.45 -1.95 1.87
N CYS A 90 -3.57 -3.15 2.39
CA CYS A 90 -4.70 -4.07 2.19
C CYS A 90 -5.03 -4.27 0.70
N LEU A 91 -6.09 -3.66 0.20
CA LEU A 91 -6.44 -3.74 -1.22
C LEU A 91 -5.29 -3.28 -2.12
N GLY A 92 -4.56 -2.23 -1.73
CA GLY A 92 -3.39 -1.75 -2.45
C GLY A 92 -2.24 -2.77 -2.47
N HIS A 93 -2.00 -3.46 -1.37
CA HIS A 93 -1.06 -4.57 -1.28
C HIS A 93 -1.44 -5.72 -2.24
N GLN A 94 -2.72 -6.07 -2.26
CA GLN A 94 -3.25 -7.09 -3.16
C GLN A 94 -3.11 -6.68 -4.64
N ALA A 95 -3.32 -5.41 -4.94
CA ALA A 95 -3.13 -4.87 -6.29
C ALA A 95 -1.67 -4.96 -6.75
N ILE A 96 -0.71 -4.71 -5.87
CA ILE A 96 0.71 -4.89 -6.16
C ILE A 96 0.99 -6.36 -6.49
N ALA A 97 0.51 -7.28 -5.67
CA ALA A 97 0.71 -8.71 -5.89
C ALA A 97 0.15 -9.17 -7.24
N GLU A 98 -1.09 -8.79 -7.56
CA GLU A 98 -1.71 -9.15 -8.85
C GLU A 98 -1.03 -8.49 -10.05
N ALA A 99 -0.56 -7.25 -9.91
CA ALA A 99 0.16 -6.57 -10.98
C ALA A 99 1.42 -7.32 -11.42
N TYR A 100 2.06 -8.02 -10.50
CA TYR A 100 3.26 -8.84 -10.76
C TYR A 100 2.94 -10.32 -11.01
N GLY A 101 1.68 -10.71 -11.08
CA GLY A 101 1.28 -12.04 -11.50
C GLY A 101 0.90 -13.01 -10.38
N ALA A 102 0.89 -12.57 -9.12
CA ALA A 102 0.36 -13.37 -8.02
C ALA A 102 -1.17 -13.41 -8.05
N THR A 103 -1.76 -14.38 -7.38
CA THR A 103 -3.22 -14.53 -7.25
C THR A 103 -3.66 -14.13 -5.85
N VAL A 104 -4.73 -13.34 -5.78
CA VAL A 104 -5.44 -12.99 -4.55
C VAL A 104 -6.70 -13.84 -4.48
N ARG A 105 -6.91 -14.47 -3.33
CA ARG A 105 -8.08 -15.31 -3.08
C ARG A 105 -8.55 -15.19 -1.62
N GLN A 106 -9.63 -15.83 -1.28
CA GLN A 106 -10.12 -15.84 0.08
C GLN A 106 -9.05 -16.37 1.04
N ALA A 107 -8.81 -15.64 2.11
CA ALA A 107 -7.87 -16.06 3.14
C ALA A 107 -8.32 -17.37 3.79
N PRO A 108 -7.39 -18.26 4.20
CA PRO A 108 -7.74 -19.53 4.84
C PRO A 108 -8.40 -19.32 6.21
N GLU A 109 -8.21 -18.13 6.80
CA GLU A 109 -8.78 -17.77 8.10
C GLU A 109 -9.65 -16.53 7.96
N LEU A 110 -10.89 -16.62 8.42
CA LEU A 110 -11.81 -15.49 8.49
C LEU A 110 -11.66 -14.80 9.86
N LEU A 111 -10.68 -13.91 9.98
CA LEU A 111 -10.38 -13.19 11.22
C LEU A 111 -10.72 -11.71 11.06
N HIS A 112 -12.00 -11.36 11.16
CA HIS A 112 -12.41 -9.96 11.12
C HIS A 112 -12.34 -9.34 12.51
N GLY A 113 -11.50 -8.30 12.66
CA GLY A 113 -11.29 -7.59 13.92
C GLY A 113 -10.45 -8.34 14.95
N LYS A 114 -9.90 -9.50 14.62
CA LYS A 114 -8.98 -10.26 15.47
C LYS A 114 -7.53 -9.88 15.19
N THR A 115 -6.69 -10.05 16.21
CA THR A 115 -5.24 -9.80 16.09
C THR A 115 -4.50 -11.06 15.67
N SER A 116 -3.39 -10.85 14.97
CA SER A 116 -2.42 -11.90 14.64
C SER A 116 -1.01 -11.40 14.87
N GLN A 117 -0.11 -12.32 15.19
CA GLN A 117 1.32 -12.01 15.26
C GLN A 117 1.93 -12.11 13.86
N VAL A 118 2.61 -11.05 13.43
CA VAL A 118 3.30 -11.00 12.15
C VAL A 118 4.79 -11.11 12.38
N VAL A 119 5.38 -12.18 11.85
CA VAL A 119 6.82 -12.38 11.82
C VAL A 119 7.36 -11.76 10.53
N HIS A 120 8.44 -11.00 10.63
CA HIS A 120 8.99 -10.28 9.49
C HIS A 120 10.53 -10.30 9.50
N ASP A 121 11.13 -9.87 8.39
CA ASP A 121 12.59 -9.85 8.21
C ASP A 121 13.23 -8.48 8.49
N GLY A 122 12.45 -7.49 8.88
CA GLY A 122 12.92 -6.14 9.20
C GLY A 122 13.27 -5.27 7.99
N HIS A 123 12.91 -5.67 6.79
CA HIS A 123 13.17 -4.91 5.57
C HIS A 123 12.08 -3.90 5.22
N GLY A 124 12.47 -2.84 4.51
CA GLY A 124 11.56 -1.85 3.93
C GLY A 124 10.70 -1.17 4.99
N VAL A 125 9.41 -1.14 4.76
CA VAL A 125 8.43 -0.50 5.64
C VAL A 125 8.31 -1.16 7.01
N LEU A 126 8.83 -2.39 7.18
CA LEU A 126 8.82 -3.12 8.44
C LEU A 126 10.05 -2.84 9.30
N ALA A 127 11.01 -2.10 8.79
CA ALA A 127 12.22 -1.76 9.52
C ALA A 127 11.89 -1.00 10.81
N GLY A 128 12.47 -1.44 11.92
CA GLY A 128 12.27 -0.83 13.23
C GLY A 128 11.00 -1.28 13.98
N LEU A 129 10.15 -2.10 13.38
CA LEU A 129 9.01 -2.68 14.08
C LEU A 129 9.45 -3.86 14.96
N PRO A 130 8.76 -4.11 16.10
CA PRO A 130 8.97 -5.32 16.88
C PRO A 130 8.80 -6.57 16.01
N ASN A 131 9.54 -7.63 16.34
CA ASN A 131 9.42 -8.90 15.61
C ASN A 131 9.21 -10.06 16.60
N PRO A 132 8.02 -10.66 16.67
CA PRO A 132 6.83 -10.32 15.89
C PRO A 132 6.16 -9.00 16.35
N PHE A 133 5.32 -8.43 15.49
CA PHE A 133 4.41 -7.38 15.90
C PHE A 133 2.95 -7.82 15.78
N THR A 134 2.08 -7.17 16.55
CA THR A 134 0.63 -7.48 16.55
C THR A 134 -0.06 -6.62 15.50
N ALA A 135 -0.80 -7.24 14.60
CA ALA A 135 -1.65 -6.56 13.62
C ALA A 135 -3.11 -6.96 13.81
N THR A 136 -4.01 -5.99 13.72
CA THR A 136 -5.44 -6.24 13.66
C THR A 136 -5.83 -6.55 12.22
N ARG A 137 -6.59 -7.62 12.02
CA ARG A 137 -6.93 -8.11 10.68
C ARG A 137 -8.39 -7.81 10.38
N TYR A 138 -8.62 -7.13 9.25
CA TYR A 138 -9.96 -6.81 8.73
C TYR A 138 -10.17 -7.32 7.30
N HIS A 139 -9.26 -8.15 6.76
CA HIS A 139 -9.31 -8.60 5.38
C HIS A 139 -9.90 -10.01 5.27
N SER A 140 -10.70 -10.23 4.25
CA SER A 140 -11.21 -11.56 3.85
C SER A 140 -10.39 -12.17 2.71
N LEU A 141 -9.61 -11.37 1.99
CA LEU A 141 -8.75 -11.79 0.89
C LEU A 141 -7.28 -11.74 1.31
N ALA A 142 -6.48 -12.61 0.73
CA ALA A 142 -5.04 -12.65 0.92
C ALA A 142 -4.34 -13.11 -0.36
N VAL A 143 -3.05 -12.78 -0.49
CA VAL A 143 -2.22 -13.26 -1.59
C VAL A 143 -1.93 -14.74 -1.38
N ASP A 144 -2.17 -15.55 -2.41
CA ASP A 144 -1.86 -16.99 -2.39
C ASP A 144 -0.35 -17.21 -2.41
N PRO A 145 0.24 -17.80 -1.35
CA PRO A 145 1.70 -18.02 -1.29
C PRO A 145 2.24 -18.88 -2.43
N ALA A 146 1.44 -19.80 -2.95
CA ALA A 146 1.86 -20.68 -4.04
C ALA A 146 2.02 -19.95 -5.39
N THR A 147 1.51 -18.73 -5.50
CA THR A 147 1.49 -17.95 -6.75
C THR A 147 2.50 -16.81 -6.76
N ILE A 148 3.31 -16.64 -5.73
CA ILE A 148 4.30 -15.56 -5.63
C ILE A 148 5.40 -15.76 -6.70
N PRO A 149 5.56 -14.78 -7.63
CA PRO A 149 6.64 -14.85 -8.60
C PRO A 149 8.00 -14.52 -7.97
N ASP A 150 9.10 -14.88 -8.63
CA ASP A 150 10.46 -14.64 -8.14
C ASP A 150 10.79 -13.15 -7.95
N LEU A 151 10.11 -12.25 -8.66
CA LEU A 151 10.27 -10.81 -8.55
C LEU A 151 9.77 -10.24 -7.21
N LEU A 152 8.88 -10.94 -6.53
CA LEU A 152 8.34 -10.54 -5.23
C LEU A 152 8.96 -11.36 -4.11
N GLU A 153 9.22 -10.69 -3.00
CA GLU A 153 9.69 -11.30 -1.77
C GLU A 153 8.67 -11.09 -0.67
N VAL A 154 8.30 -12.16 0.02
CA VAL A 154 7.46 -12.09 1.22
C VAL A 154 8.34 -11.63 2.38
N THR A 155 8.02 -10.48 2.95
CA THR A 155 8.79 -9.87 4.03
C THR A 155 8.13 -10.00 5.39
N GLY A 156 6.87 -10.40 5.44
CA GLY A 156 6.13 -10.65 6.67
C GLY A 156 4.97 -11.61 6.45
N ALA A 157 4.75 -12.48 7.43
CA ALA A 157 3.66 -13.46 7.42
C ALA A 157 3.20 -13.79 8.83
N THR A 158 1.97 -14.28 8.95
CA THR A 158 1.47 -14.85 10.20
C THR A 158 2.09 -16.24 10.42
N GLU A 159 1.98 -16.76 11.65
CA GLU A 159 2.45 -18.13 11.98
C GLU A 159 1.75 -19.19 11.13
N SER A 160 0.50 -18.97 10.74
CA SER A 160 -0.25 -19.87 9.85
C SER A 160 0.11 -19.71 8.36
N GLY A 161 1.01 -18.80 8.00
CA GLY A 161 1.50 -18.63 6.65
C GLY A 161 0.73 -17.64 5.79
N VAL A 162 -0.17 -16.84 6.35
CA VAL A 162 -0.84 -15.77 5.62
C VAL A 162 0.14 -14.63 5.35
N ILE A 163 0.30 -14.25 4.08
CA ILE A 163 1.21 -13.18 3.68
C ILE A 163 0.67 -11.85 4.20
N MET A 164 1.49 -11.13 4.97
CA MET A 164 1.16 -9.84 5.56
C MET A 164 1.99 -8.69 5.03
N ALA A 165 3.11 -8.97 4.38
CA ALA A 165 3.93 -7.97 3.72
C ALA A 165 4.74 -8.58 2.58
N LEU A 166 4.97 -7.80 1.54
CA LEU A 166 5.80 -8.17 0.41
C LEU A 166 6.52 -6.95 -0.18
N THR A 167 7.58 -7.21 -0.92
CA THR A 167 8.33 -6.18 -1.65
C THR A 167 8.76 -6.71 -3.01
N HIS A 168 8.86 -5.81 -4.00
CA HIS A 168 9.50 -6.12 -5.27
C HIS A 168 11.02 -6.05 -5.08
N ARG A 169 11.76 -7.04 -5.60
CA ARG A 169 13.21 -7.16 -5.36
C ARG A 169 14.03 -6.03 -5.98
N ALA A 170 13.56 -5.45 -7.08
CA ALA A 170 14.26 -4.40 -7.82
C ALA A 170 13.50 -3.06 -7.78
N ASP A 171 12.19 -3.07 -7.98
CA ASP A 171 11.36 -1.87 -7.98
C ASP A 171 11.02 -1.47 -6.54
N LYS A 172 10.84 -0.16 -6.32
CA LYS A 172 10.40 0.35 -5.00
C LYS A 172 8.89 0.23 -4.86
N ALA A 173 8.39 -1.01 -4.81
CA ALA A 173 6.99 -1.33 -4.58
C ALA A 173 6.88 -2.28 -3.39
N GLU A 174 6.12 -1.89 -2.38
CA GLU A 174 5.93 -2.64 -1.15
C GLU A 174 4.46 -2.67 -0.76
N GLY A 175 4.05 -3.72 -0.11
CA GLY A 175 2.69 -3.87 0.36
C GLY A 175 2.60 -4.42 1.77
N ALA A 176 1.56 -4.03 2.48
CA ALA A 176 1.22 -4.54 3.81
C ALA A 176 -0.27 -4.85 3.90
N GLN A 177 -0.59 -6.03 4.42
CA GLN A 177 -1.94 -6.53 4.63
C GLN A 177 -2.31 -6.36 6.10
N ALA A 178 -2.79 -5.20 6.45
CA ALA A 178 -3.12 -4.93 7.86
C ALA A 178 -4.44 -4.20 8.02
#